data_8ebae8a53ac555ecfc8e1156fb00e077
#
_entry.id   8ebae8a53ac555ecfc8e1156fb00e077
#
_cell.length_a   1.000
_cell.length_b   1.000
_cell.length_c   1.000
_cell.angle_alpha   90.00
_cell.angle_beta   90.00
_cell.angle_gamma   90.00
#
_symmetry.space_group_name_H-M   'P 1'
#
loop_
_entity.id
_entity.type
_entity.pdbx_description
1 polymer ?
#
loop_
_entity_poly.entity_id
_entity_poly.type
_entity_poly.pdbx_seq_one_letter_code
_entity_poly.pdbx_strand_id
1 'polypeptide(L)'
;MITNWQYNNHGNLRDSVKKLIKENNYTSIDVGATARYWSYPECKTVVDSYPVPENDVLYFNVNIENINDWTSVFEYVEKNGKFDYSICSHTMEDVFNPLELATILQKISKRGYIAIPSKFNEFTKLFSNQYRGDAHHKQFFDIVDETLMVFPKFNWIETDNRSDLILKNYVANELTLFWEDELPIKVFGDGKPFIGDDSLINAYYNQLLS
;
A
#
# COMPACT_ATOMS: atom_id res chain seq x y z
N MET A 1 6.42 -13.81 -3.48
CA MET A 1 7.61 -13.12 -2.93
C MET A 1 7.68 -11.69 -3.45
N ILE A 2 8.32 -10.78 -2.73
CA ILE A 2 8.67 -9.45 -3.27
C ILE A 2 9.80 -9.66 -4.28
N THR A 3 9.55 -9.27 -5.52
CA THR A 3 10.51 -9.48 -6.63
C THR A 3 11.39 -8.26 -6.89
N ASN A 4 10.91 -7.08 -6.51
CA ASN A 4 11.65 -5.82 -6.57
C ASN A 4 10.99 -4.77 -5.67
N TRP A 5 11.79 -3.86 -5.11
CA TRP A 5 11.29 -2.71 -4.37
C TRP A 5 12.27 -1.56 -4.43
N GLN A 6 11.77 -0.34 -4.27
CA GLN A 6 12.60 0.86 -4.24
C GLN A 6 11.87 2.06 -3.66
N TYR A 7 12.63 2.99 -3.13
CA TYR A 7 12.11 4.33 -2.86
C TYR A 7 12.15 5.18 -4.11
N ASN A 8 11.04 5.86 -4.40
CA ASN A 8 10.84 6.67 -5.60
C ASN A 8 10.22 8.02 -5.29
N ASN A 9 10.31 8.93 -6.25
CA ASN A 9 9.39 10.06 -6.29
C ASN A 9 8.01 9.61 -6.74
N HIS A 10 6.98 10.23 -6.19
CA HIS A 10 5.59 9.87 -6.43
C HIS A 10 5.27 9.72 -7.93
N GLY A 11 4.71 8.58 -8.26
CA GLY A 11 4.25 8.26 -9.61
C GLY A 11 5.32 7.90 -10.64
N ASN A 12 6.60 7.85 -10.29
CA ASN A 12 7.70 7.57 -11.25
C ASN A 12 7.55 6.25 -12.01
N LEU A 13 6.93 5.23 -11.40
CA LEU A 13 6.80 3.91 -12.04
C LEU A 13 5.47 3.69 -12.76
N ARG A 14 4.53 4.64 -12.72
CA ARG A 14 3.19 4.48 -13.32
C ARG A 14 3.23 4.10 -14.79
N ASP A 15 4.01 4.80 -15.60
CA ASP A 15 4.14 4.49 -17.03
C ASP A 15 4.80 3.14 -17.26
N SER A 16 5.76 2.75 -16.44
CA SER A 16 6.40 1.44 -16.52
C SER A 16 5.44 0.32 -16.19
N VAL A 17 4.56 0.49 -15.19
CA VAL A 17 3.51 -0.47 -14.83
C VAL A 17 2.49 -0.59 -15.96
N LYS A 18 2.01 0.51 -16.52
CA LYS A 18 1.11 0.51 -17.67
C LYS A 18 1.73 -0.22 -18.87
N LYS A 19 2.98 0.10 -19.18
CA LYS A 19 3.73 -0.57 -20.25
C LYS A 19 3.84 -2.07 -20.01
N LEU A 20 4.16 -2.50 -18.78
CA LEU A 20 4.25 -3.90 -18.40
C LEU A 20 2.91 -4.64 -18.63
N ILE A 21 1.80 -4.06 -18.19
CA ILE A 21 0.45 -4.62 -18.37
C ILE A 21 0.14 -4.78 -19.87
N LYS A 22 0.38 -3.73 -20.64
CA LYS A 22 0.11 -3.69 -22.08
C LYS A 22 0.96 -4.70 -22.88
N GLU A 23 2.27 -4.72 -22.65
CA GLU A 23 3.20 -5.57 -23.42
C GLU A 23 2.99 -7.06 -23.16
N ASN A 24 2.54 -7.41 -21.95
CA ASN A 24 2.23 -8.79 -21.59
C ASN A 24 0.76 -9.17 -21.80
N ASN A 25 -0.07 -8.22 -22.23
CA ASN A 25 -1.52 -8.41 -22.35
C ASN A 25 -2.16 -8.98 -21.08
N TYR A 26 -1.74 -8.47 -19.91
CA TYR A 26 -2.24 -8.94 -18.64
C TYR A 26 -3.69 -8.52 -18.39
N THR A 27 -4.50 -9.46 -17.91
CA THR A 27 -5.73 -9.12 -17.20
C THR A 27 -5.37 -8.44 -15.89
N SER A 28 -5.88 -7.24 -15.65
CA SER A 28 -5.45 -6.43 -14.49
C SER A 28 -6.61 -5.84 -13.72
N ILE A 29 -6.38 -5.57 -12.44
CA ILE A 29 -7.34 -4.96 -11.52
C ILE A 29 -6.64 -3.87 -10.70
N ASP A 30 -7.29 -2.70 -10.57
CA ASP A 30 -6.82 -1.58 -9.75
C ASP A 30 -7.69 -1.47 -8.50
N VAL A 31 -7.08 -1.54 -7.34
CA VAL A 31 -7.73 -1.55 -6.04
C VAL A 31 -7.48 -0.21 -5.34
N GLY A 32 -8.55 0.56 -5.13
CA GLY A 32 -8.48 1.90 -4.57
C GLY A 32 -8.15 2.98 -5.61
N ALA A 33 -8.68 2.88 -6.82
CA ALA A 33 -8.33 3.72 -7.97
C ALA A 33 -8.95 5.12 -8.01
N THR A 34 -9.78 5.49 -7.03
CA THR A 34 -10.82 6.52 -7.08
C THR A 34 -10.50 7.87 -7.68
N ALA A 35 -9.52 8.56 -7.15
CA ALA A 35 -9.37 9.99 -7.45
C ALA A 35 -8.45 10.25 -8.64
N ARG A 36 -7.67 9.27 -9.02
CA ARG A 36 -6.63 9.41 -10.04
C ARG A 36 -6.38 8.06 -10.72
N TYR A 37 -7.38 7.58 -11.44
CA TYR A 37 -7.32 6.32 -12.19
C TYR A 37 -6.21 6.37 -13.26
N TRP A 38 -4.99 6.45 -12.79
CA TRP A 38 -3.81 6.61 -13.63
C TRP A 38 -3.49 5.36 -14.45
N SER A 39 -3.98 4.19 -14.02
CA SER A 39 -3.73 2.92 -14.70
C SER A 39 -4.55 2.75 -15.98
N TYR A 40 -5.59 3.55 -16.19
CA TYR A 40 -6.38 3.58 -17.42
C TYR A 40 -5.53 4.12 -18.61
N PRO A 41 -5.71 3.60 -19.85
CA PRO A 41 -6.66 2.56 -20.27
C PRO A 41 -6.10 1.13 -20.21
N GLU A 42 -4.90 0.89 -19.72
CA GLU A 42 -4.28 -0.43 -19.68
C GLU A 42 -4.93 -1.35 -18.64
N CYS A 43 -5.39 -0.80 -17.52
CA CYS A 43 -6.20 -1.50 -16.54
C CYS A 43 -7.66 -1.05 -16.66
N LYS A 44 -8.57 -1.99 -16.89
CA LYS A 44 -10.01 -1.71 -17.07
C LYS A 44 -10.89 -2.44 -16.06
N THR A 45 -10.35 -2.90 -14.97
CA THR A 45 -11.10 -3.44 -13.85
C THR A 45 -10.73 -2.68 -12.60
N VAL A 46 -11.72 -2.19 -11.88
CA VAL A 46 -11.54 -1.34 -10.71
C VAL A 46 -12.36 -1.84 -9.54
N VAL A 47 -11.76 -1.80 -8.36
CA VAL A 47 -12.42 -2.00 -7.07
C VAL A 47 -12.29 -0.72 -6.26
N ASP A 48 -13.41 -0.11 -5.92
CA ASP A 48 -13.48 1.07 -5.09
C ASP A 48 -14.89 1.29 -4.53
N SER A 49 -15.04 2.09 -3.49
CA SER A 49 -16.32 2.55 -2.97
C SER A 49 -16.92 3.71 -3.78
N TYR A 50 -16.12 4.35 -4.62
CA TYR A 50 -16.55 5.45 -5.49
C TYR A 50 -16.37 5.08 -6.96
N PRO A 51 -17.34 5.41 -7.83
CA PRO A 51 -17.25 5.08 -9.25
C PRO A 51 -16.16 5.89 -9.95
N VAL A 52 -15.51 5.26 -10.92
CA VAL A 52 -14.63 5.94 -11.87
C VAL A 52 -15.44 6.54 -13.02
N PRO A 53 -14.99 7.63 -13.66
CA PRO A 53 -15.74 8.30 -14.72
C PRO A 53 -15.75 7.55 -16.05
N GLU A 54 -14.88 6.57 -16.25
CA GLU A 54 -14.73 5.82 -17.49
C GLU A 54 -15.86 4.79 -17.67
N ASN A 55 -16.53 4.81 -18.83
CA ASN A 55 -17.70 3.96 -19.09
C ASN A 55 -17.37 2.54 -19.58
N ASP A 56 -16.14 2.27 -20.00
CA ASP A 56 -15.69 0.97 -20.52
C ASP A 56 -14.87 0.17 -19.49
N VAL A 57 -15.16 0.40 -18.20
CA VAL A 57 -14.48 -0.20 -17.05
C VAL A 57 -15.40 -1.20 -16.36
N LEU A 58 -14.90 -2.38 -16.03
CA LEU A 58 -15.54 -3.30 -15.10
C LEU A 58 -15.33 -2.77 -13.69
N TYR A 59 -16.38 -2.25 -13.08
CA TYR A 59 -16.34 -1.63 -11.77
C TYR A 59 -17.03 -2.50 -10.71
N PHE A 60 -16.31 -2.76 -9.62
CA PHE A 60 -16.83 -3.39 -8.41
C PHE A 60 -16.95 -2.33 -7.31
N ASN A 61 -18.19 -2.05 -6.89
CA ASN A 61 -18.43 -1.16 -5.75
C ASN A 61 -18.18 -1.92 -4.45
N VAL A 62 -17.06 -1.65 -3.81
CA VAL A 62 -16.58 -2.37 -2.63
C VAL A 62 -16.04 -1.38 -1.61
N ASN A 63 -16.51 -1.46 -0.37
CA ASN A 63 -15.77 -0.91 0.74
C ASN A 63 -14.56 -1.82 1.03
N ILE A 64 -13.37 -1.35 0.69
CA ILE A 64 -12.12 -2.14 0.78
C ILE A 64 -11.86 -2.68 2.19
N GLU A 65 -12.34 -1.97 3.23
CA GLU A 65 -12.18 -2.38 4.63
C GLU A 65 -13.22 -3.43 5.08
N ASN A 66 -14.20 -3.79 4.25
CA ASN A 66 -15.22 -4.78 4.59
C ASN A 66 -15.08 -6.03 3.72
N ILE A 67 -14.53 -7.10 4.27
CA ILE A 67 -14.31 -8.36 3.54
C ILE A 67 -15.59 -8.92 2.89
N ASN A 68 -16.77 -8.66 3.47
CA ASN A 68 -18.03 -9.16 2.93
C ASN A 68 -18.43 -8.46 1.61
N ASP A 69 -17.94 -7.24 1.38
CA ASP A 69 -18.24 -6.49 0.15
C ASP A 69 -17.47 -7.05 -1.05
N TRP A 70 -16.40 -7.84 -0.81
CA TRP A 70 -15.58 -8.47 -1.85
C TRP A 70 -16.22 -9.68 -2.53
N THR A 71 -17.41 -10.09 -2.11
CA THR A 71 -18.08 -11.29 -2.63
C THR A 71 -18.16 -11.29 -4.16
N SER A 72 -18.57 -10.18 -4.77
CA SER A 72 -18.69 -10.06 -6.23
C SER A 72 -17.35 -10.19 -6.97
N VAL A 73 -16.27 -9.70 -6.36
CA VAL A 73 -14.90 -9.84 -6.90
C VAL A 73 -14.45 -11.30 -6.79
N PHE A 74 -14.72 -11.96 -5.66
CA PHE A 74 -14.36 -13.38 -5.47
C PHE A 74 -15.13 -14.29 -6.43
N GLU A 75 -16.43 -14.07 -6.62
CA GLU A 75 -17.24 -14.80 -7.60
C GLU A 75 -16.73 -14.61 -9.04
N TYR A 76 -16.32 -13.37 -9.36
CA TYR A 76 -15.71 -13.10 -10.66
C TYR A 76 -14.40 -13.89 -10.84
N VAL A 77 -13.53 -13.91 -9.84
CA VAL A 77 -12.26 -14.64 -9.87
C VAL A 77 -12.48 -16.15 -9.90
N GLU A 78 -13.46 -16.67 -9.17
CA GLU A 78 -13.81 -18.09 -9.21
C GLU A 78 -14.25 -18.55 -10.62
N LYS A 79 -15.02 -17.70 -11.29
CA LYS A 79 -15.53 -17.99 -12.63
C LYS A 79 -14.49 -17.81 -13.75
N ASN A 80 -13.64 -16.76 -13.65
CA ASN A 80 -12.77 -16.32 -14.75
C ASN A 80 -11.28 -16.61 -14.50
N GLY A 81 -10.91 -17.05 -13.30
CA GLY A 81 -9.52 -17.16 -12.84
C GLY A 81 -9.01 -15.86 -12.24
N LYS A 82 -7.85 -15.94 -11.57
CA LYS A 82 -7.18 -14.77 -11.00
C LYS A 82 -6.74 -13.80 -12.10
N PHE A 83 -6.79 -12.51 -11.79
CA PHE A 83 -6.13 -11.50 -12.59
C PHE A 83 -4.63 -11.80 -12.69
N ASP A 84 -4.03 -11.48 -13.84
CA ASP A 84 -2.59 -11.64 -14.00
C ASP A 84 -1.83 -10.60 -13.17
N TYR A 85 -2.44 -9.40 -12.96
CA TYR A 85 -1.79 -8.30 -12.29
C TYR A 85 -2.75 -7.46 -11.45
N SER A 86 -2.37 -7.11 -10.21
CA SER A 86 -3.07 -6.12 -9.41
C SER A 86 -2.25 -4.85 -9.22
N ILE A 87 -2.95 -3.73 -9.15
CA ILE A 87 -2.42 -2.44 -8.75
C ILE A 87 -3.08 -2.08 -7.41
N CYS A 88 -2.30 -1.62 -6.44
CA CYS A 88 -2.78 -1.05 -5.19
C CYS A 88 -1.89 0.15 -4.87
N SER A 89 -2.38 1.34 -5.16
CA SER A 89 -1.57 2.57 -5.10
C SER A 89 -2.22 3.59 -4.19
N HIS A 90 -1.51 3.96 -3.11
CA HIS A 90 -2.00 4.89 -2.10
C HIS A 90 -3.37 4.49 -1.51
N THR A 91 -3.40 3.26 -0.99
CA THR A 91 -4.60 2.63 -0.42
C THR A 91 -4.28 1.87 0.86
N MET A 92 -3.13 1.17 0.91
CA MET A 92 -2.80 0.32 2.06
C MET A 92 -2.56 1.13 3.34
N GLU A 93 -2.10 2.36 3.23
CA GLU A 93 -1.86 3.28 4.34
C GLU A 93 -3.15 3.74 5.02
N ASP A 94 -4.27 3.71 4.27
CA ASP A 94 -5.57 4.19 4.70
C ASP A 94 -6.46 3.12 5.33
N VAL A 95 -6.15 1.84 5.11
CA VAL A 95 -6.98 0.75 5.65
C VAL A 95 -6.58 0.40 7.08
N PHE A 96 -7.54 -0.06 7.89
CA PHE A 96 -7.26 -0.52 9.27
C PHE A 96 -6.51 -1.87 9.30
N ASN A 97 -6.75 -2.72 8.31
CA ASN A 97 -6.16 -4.06 8.26
C ASN A 97 -5.41 -4.32 6.94
N PRO A 98 -4.18 -3.81 6.79
CA PRO A 98 -3.39 -4.02 5.57
C PRO A 98 -3.00 -5.48 5.33
N LEU A 99 -2.97 -6.33 6.38
CA LEU A 99 -2.73 -7.77 6.22
C LEU A 99 -3.89 -8.46 5.50
N GLU A 100 -5.12 -8.07 5.84
CA GLU A 100 -6.31 -8.59 5.16
C GLU A 100 -6.34 -8.15 3.70
N LEU A 101 -6.07 -6.87 3.43
CA LEU A 101 -5.97 -6.37 2.06
C LEU A 101 -4.89 -7.10 1.27
N ALA A 102 -3.71 -7.33 1.85
CA ALA A 102 -2.65 -8.11 1.22
C ALA A 102 -3.09 -9.57 0.92
N THR A 103 -3.84 -10.19 1.83
CA THR A 103 -4.43 -11.53 1.62
C THR A 103 -5.43 -11.51 0.47
N ILE A 104 -6.26 -10.48 0.38
CA ILE A 104 -7.21 -10.29 -0.71
C ILE A 104 -6.47 -10.14 -2.04
N LEU A 105 -5.46 -9.26 -2.12
CA LEU A 105 -4.66 -9.08 -3.34
C LEU A 105 -4.09 -10.41 -3.85
N GLN A 106 -3.53 -11.23 -2.96
CA GLN A 106 -3.01 -12.56 -3.29
C GLN A 106 -4.11 -13.55 -3.72
N LYS A 107 -5.32 -13.40 -3.19
CA LYS A 107 -6.46 -14.23 -3.56
C LYS A 107 -6.97 -13.91 -4.96
N ILE A 108 -6.99 -12.63 -5.36
CA ILE A 108 -7.60 -12.15 -6.61
C ILE A 108 -6.61 -12.05 -7.77
N SER A 109 -5.30 -11.97 -7.51
CA SER A 109 -4.28 -11.80 -8.56
C SER A 109 -3.07 -12.73 -8.34
N LYS A 110 -2.28 -12.91 -9.41
CA LYS A 110 -1.07 -13.76 -9.41
C LYS A 110 0.16 -12.95 -8.97
N ARG A 111 0.17 -11.67 -9.30
CA ARG A 111 1.26 -10.71 -9.04
C ARG A 111 0.71 -9.30 -8.96
N GLY A 112 1.52 -8.34 -8.56
CA GLY A 112 1.05 -6.97 -8.51
C GLY A 112 2.12 -5.93 -8.21
N TYR A 113 1.65 -4.69 -8.23
CA TYR A 113 2.37 -3.49 -7.88
C TYR A 113 1.67 -2.81 -6.70
N ILE A 114 2.45 -2.40 -5.73
CA ILE A 114 2.01 -1.60 -4.59
C ILE A 114 2.85 -0.34 -4.56
N ALA A 115 2.19 0.80 -4.42
CA ALA A 115 2.81 2.09 -4.14
C ALA A 115 2.17 2.69 -2.89
N ILE A 116 2.98 3.10 -1.94
CA ILE A 116 2.57 3.67 -0.65
C ILE A 116 3.50 4.82 -0.28
N PRO A 117 3.07 5.76 0.53
CA PRO A 117 3.95 6.78 1.06
C PRO A 117 5.15 6.14 1.76
N SER A 118 6.35 6.66 1.49
CA SER A 118 7.55 6.18 2.16
C SER A 118 7.57 6.57 3.65
N LYS A 119 8.34 5.86 4.46
CA LYS A 119 8.60 6.27 5.85
C LYS A 119 9.09 7.73 5.94
N PHE A 120 9.87 8.18 4.97
CA PHE A 120 10.38 9.54 4.94
C PHE A 120 9.26 10.57 4.74
N ASN A 121 8.30 10.28 3.84
CA ASN A 121 7.13 11.13 3.65
C ASN A 121 6.29 11.19 4.93
N GLU A 122 6.03 10.04 5.54
CA GLU A 122 5.18 9.93 6.73
C GLU A 122 5.77 10.61 7.97
N PHE A 123 7.09 10.71 8.07
CA PHE A 123 7.74 11.43 9.17
C PHE A 123 7.92 12.94 8.91
N THR A 124 7.66 13.43 7.69
CA THR A 124 7.78 14.85 7.33
C THR A 124 6.57 15.65 7.83
N LYS A 125 6.80 16.83 8.40
CA LYS A 125 5.76 17.79 8.79
C LYS A 125 5.44 18.70 7.61
N LEU A 126 4.62 18.25 6.65
CA LEU A 126 4.43 18.93 5.37
C LEU A 126 3.41 20.08 5.39
N PHE A 127 2.27 19.92 6.03
CA PHE A 127 1.12 20.80 5.83
C PHE A 127 0.62 21.51 7.10
N SER A 128 0.94 20.99 8.24
CA SER A 128 0.72 21.65 9.51
C SER A 128 1.89 21.30 10.41
N ASN A 129 2.38 22.24 11.20
CA ASN A 129 3.37 21.92 12.24
C ASN A 129 2.81 21.03 13.35
N GLN A 130 1.65 20.39 13.15
CA GLN A 130 0.93 19.61 14.14
C GLN A 130 1.08 18.10 13.94
N TYR A 131 1.09 17.62 12.68
CA TYR A 131 1.13 16.18 12.38
C TYR A 131 2.25 15.84 11.42
N ARG A 132 2.76 14.60 11.54
CA ARG A 132 3.72 14.03 10.60
C ARG A 132 2.98 13.25 9.52
N GLY A 133 3.40 13.42 8.25
CA GLY A 133 2.73 12.84 7.10
C GLY A 133 1.28 13.29 6.97
N ASP A 134 0.45 12.46 6.35
CA ASP A 134 -0.97 12.71 6.21
C ASP A 134 -1.76 12.20 7.43
N ALA A 135 -2.67 13.03 7.94
CA ALA A 135 -3.39 12.75 9.17
C ALA A 135 -4.37 11.55 9.08
N HIS A 136 -4.81 11.20 7.85
CA HIS A 136 -5.71 10.07 7.62
C HIS A 136 -4.97 8.73 7.48
N HIS A 137 -3.66 8.73 7.21
CA HIS A 137 -2.88 7.52 7.13
C HIS A 137 -2.77 6.85 8.48
N LYS A 138 -3.03 5.56 8.53
CA LYS A 138 -3.08 4.75 9.77
C LYS A 138 -1.78 3.99 10.02
N GLN A 139 -0.97 3.82 8.98
CA GLN A 139 0.23 2.99 8.95
C GLN A 139 1.38 3.70 8.24
N PHE A 140 2.61 3.28 8.59
CA PHE A 140 3.77 3.43 7.69
C PHE A 140 4.22 2.05 7.22
N PHE A 141 5.04 2.06 6.21
CA PHE A 141 5.57 0.83 5.65
C PHE A 141 7.07 0.95 5.38
N ASP A 142 7.74 -0.17 5.48
CA ASP A 142 9.13 -0.33 5.08
C ASP A 142 9.38 -1.76 4.60
N ILE A 143 10.48 -2.00 3.90
CA ILE A 143 10.90 -3.36 3.56
C ILE A 143 12.02 -3.77 4.50
N VAL A 144 11.80 -4.89 5.18
CA VAL A 144 12.77 -5.48 6.12
C VAL A 144 12.86 -6.97 5.80
N ASP A 145 14.07 -7.44 5.50
CA ASP A 145 14.32 -8.85 5.16
C ASP A 145 13.32 -9.38 4.11
N GLU A 146 13.18 -8.65 2.99
CA GLU A 146 12.25 -8.98 1.88
C GLU A 146 10.77 -9.11 2.30
N THR A 147 10.41 -8.53 3.44
CA THR A 147 9.04 -8.53 3.98
C THR A 147 8.53 -7.09 4.06
N LEU A 148 7.30 -6.86 3.62
CA LEU A 148 6.61 -5.60 3.83
C LEU A 148 6.21 -5.48 5.30
N MET A 149 6.92 -4.65 6.03
CA MET A 149 6.63 -4.37 7.43
C MET A 149 5.65 -3.23 7.57
N VAL A 150 4.60 -3.48 8.33
CA VAL A 150 3.57 -2.49 8.68
C VAL A 150 3.89 -1.92 10.06
N PHE A 151 4.05 -0.62 10.15
CA PHE A 151 4.25 0.10 11.40
C PHE A 151 3.01 0.92 11.73
N PRO A 152 2.21 0.55 12.73
CA PRO A 152 1.05 1.35 13.13
C PRO A 152 1.45 2.78 13.50
N LYS A 153 0.68 3.77 13.03
CA LYS A 153 0.94 5.19 13.29
C LYS A 153 0.39 5.59 14.66
N PHE A 154 1.26 5.60 15.67
CA PHE A 154 0.89 5.97 17.04
C PHE A 154 1.06 7.47 17.31
N ASN A 155 0.21 8.05 18.13
CA ASN A 155 0.23 9.48 18.43
C ASN A 155 1.56 9.99 19.03
N TRP A 156 2.33 9.14 19.73
CA TRP A 156 3.61 9.54 20.31
C TRP A 156 4.71 9.85 19.29
N ILE A 157 4.60 9.39 18.05
CA ILE A 157 5.55 9.74 16.99
C ILE A 157 5.58 11.23 16.68
N GLU A 158 4.48 11.94 16.96
CA GLU A 158 4.36 13.39 16.70
C GLU A 158 5.30 14.21 17.59
N THR A 159 5.58 13.73 18.78
CA THR A 159 6.35 14.43 19.82
C THR A 159 7.74 13.83 20.06
N ASP A 160 8.01 12.63 19.54
CA ASP A 160 9.29 11.96 19.76
C ASP A 160 10.37 12.49 18.82
N ASN A 161 11.47 13.00 19.40
CA ASN A 161 12.58 13.58 18.64
C ASN A 161 13.31 12.55 17.74
N ARG A 162 13.19 11.24 18.04
CA ARG A 162 13.74 10.18 17.17
C ARG A 162 13.10 10.16 15.79
N SER A 163 11.87 10.63 15.69
CA SER A 163 11.19 10.82 14.41
C SER A 163 11.98 11.72 13.44
N ASP A 164 12.72 12.71 13.95
CA ASP A 164 13.54 13.61 13.13
C ASP A 164 14.80 12.93 12.62
N LEU A 165 15.25 11.83 13.26
CA LEU A 165 16.44 11.09 12.81
C LEU A 165 16.17 10.35 11.50
N ILE A 166 14.93 9.89 11.29
CA ILE A 166 14.53 9.22 10.04
C ILE A 166 14.71 10.17 8.85
N LEU A 167 14.40 11.45 9.03
CA LEU A 167 14.47 12.45 7.95
C LEU A 167 15.90 12.84 7.56
N LYS A 168 16.92 12.53 8.39
CA LYS A 168 18.33 12.82 8.05
C LYS A 168 18.79 12.07 6.80
N ASN A 169 18.18 10.92 6.55
CA ASN A 169 18.48 10.06 5.41
C ASN A 169 17.34 10.04 4.39
N TYR A 170 16.65 11.18 4.22
CA TYR A 170 15.54 11.28 3.26
C TYR A 170 15.98 10.84 1.87
N VAL A 171 15.27 9.88 1.30
CA VAL A 171 15.55 9.32 -0.03
C VAL A 171 14.47 9.77 -1.03
N ALA A 172 13.22 9.46 -0.74
CA ALA A 172 12.10 9.74 -1.64
C ALA A 172 10.76 9.66 -0.88
N ASN A 173 9.68 10.14 -1.50
CA ASN A 173 8.39 10.25 -0.85
C ASN A 173 7.45 9.04 -1.05
N GLU A 174 7.83 8.08 -1.90
CA GLU A 174 7.04 6.88 -2.20
C GLU A 174 7.90 5.62 -2.03
N LEU A 175 7.35 4.59 -1.42
CA LEU A 175 7.86 3.23 -1.44
C LEU A 175 7.04 2.43 -2.44
N THR A 176 7.72 1.81 -3.40
CA THR A 176 7.09 0.97 -4.41
C THR A 176 7.64 -0.44 -4.35
N LEU A 177 6.78 -1.42 -4.55
CA LEU A 177 7.19 -2.81 -4.62
C LEU A 177 6.39 -3.60 -5.66
N PHE A 178 7.04 -4.63 -6.18
CA PHE A 178 6.46 -5.65 -7.05
C PHE A 178 6.49 -6.98 -6.33
N TRP A 179 5.41 -7.76 -6.45
CA TRP A 179 5.31 -9.07 -5.84
C TRP A 179 4.75 -10.10 -6.82
N GLU A 180 5.05 -11.37 -6.59
CA GLU A 180 4.56 -12.51 -7.34
C GLU A 180 4.28 -13.69 -6.40
N ASP A 181 3.19 -14.41 -6.64
CA ASP A 181 2.63 -15.53 -5.88
C ASP A 181 2.29 -15.20 -4.43
N GLU A 182 3.27 -14.75 -3.65
CA GLU A 182 3.10 -14.39 -2.25
C GLU A 182 3.58 -12.95 -1.99
N LEU A 183 2.81 -12.22 -1.19
CA LEU A 183 3.18 -10.92 -0.65
C LEU A 183 3.52 -11.09 0.84
N PRO A 184 4.80 -11.26 1.19
CA PRO A 184 5.19 -11.37 2.59
C PRO A 184 4.96 -10.03 3.30
N ILE A 185 4.07 -10.05 4.29
CA ILE A 185 3.68 -8.86 5.05
C ILE A 185 3.56 -9.21 6.53
N LYS A 186 4.03 -8.32 7.40
CA LYS A 186 3.94 -8.46 8.86
C LYS A 186 3.67 -7.12 9.53
N VAL A 187 3.00 -7.14 10.67
CA VAL A 187 2.85 -5.96 11.53
C VAL A 187 3.94 -5.96 12.58
N PHE A 188 4.59 -4.83 12.77
CA PHE A 188 5.58 -4.65 13.82
C PHE A 188 4.95 -4.84 15.21
N GLY A 189 5.62 -5.59 16.10
CA GLY A 189 5.14 -5.87 17.45
C GLY A 189 3.84 -6.67 17.51
N ASP A 190 3.52 -7.47 16.49
CA ASP A 190 2.27 -8.22 16.36
C ASP A 190 1.01 -7.34 16.49
N GLY A 191 1.13 -6.05 16.14
CA GLY A 191 0.03 -5.06 16.23
C GLY A 191 -0.38 -4.67 17.64
N LYS A 192 0.37 -5.07 18.68
CA LYS A 192 0.08 -4.69 20.07
C LYS A 192 0.41 -3.22 20.32
N PRO A 193 -0.43 -2.48 21.04
CA PRO A 193 -0.10 -1.11 21.42
C PRO A 193 1.11 -1.09 22.37
N PHE A 194 2.08 -0.19 22.11
CA PHE A 194 3.33 -0.06 22.89
C PHE A 194 3.21 0.88 24.08
N ILE A 195 2.02 1.09 24.60
CA ILE A 195 1.77 2.08 25.66
C ILE A 195 2.64 1.75 26.88
N GLY A 196 3.61 2.62 27.16
CA GLY A 196 4.49 2.52 28.33
C GLY A 196 5.64 1.52 28.26
N ASP A 197 5.92 0.95 27.07
CA ASP A 197 7.08 0.06 26.87
C ASP A 197 8.18 0.73 26.04
N ASP A 198 9.13 1.36 26.72
CA ASP A 198 10.26 2.02 26.08
C ASP A 198 11.13 1.06 25.22
N SER A 199 11.17 -0.23 25.56
CA SER A 199 11.94 -1.21 24.81
C SER A 199 11.33 -1.46 23.43
N LEU A 200 10.00 -1.54 23.34
CA LEU A 200 9.28 -1.67 22.06
C LEU A 200 9.34 -0.39 21.23
N ILE A 201 9.26 0.78 21.87
CA ILE A 201 9.44 2.06 21.17
C ILE A 201 10.86 2.17 20.61
N ASN A 202 11.88 1.79 21.36
CA ASN A 202 13.27 1.75 20.89
C ASN A 202 13.43 0.76 19.72
N ALA A 203 12.86 -0.44 19.81
CA ALA A 203 12.90 -1.41 18.73
C ALA A 203 12.22 -0.91 17.45
N TYR A 204 11.09 -0.20 17.58
CA TYR A 204 10.37 0.43 16.49
C TYR A 204 11.26 1.43 15.74
N TYR A 205 11.90 2.38 16.45
CA TYR A 205 12.81 3.34 15.80
C TYR A 205 14.07 2.69 15.24
N ASN A 206 14.64 1.72 15.93
CA ASN A 206 15.82 1.01 15.44
C ASN A 206 15.52 0.30 14.11
N GLN A 207 14.34 -0.30 13.98
CA GLN A 207 13.92 -0.93 12.73
C GLN A 207 13.73 0.09 11.61
N LEU A 208 13.15 1.26 11.90
CA LEU A 208 12.91 2.32 10.91
C LEU A 208 14.20 3.06 10.51
N LEU A 209 15.23 3.03 11.34
CA LEU A 209 16.50 3.69 11.10
C LEU A 209 17.53 2.77 10.40
N SER A 210 17.26 1.45 10.38
CA SER A 210 18.08 0.47 9.65
C SER A 210 17.83 0.54 8.15
#